data_5e857b3649aad7cc834666382ecfc65a
#
_entry.id   5e857b3649aad7cc834666382ecfc65a
#
_cell.length_a   1.000
_cell.length_b   1.000
_cell.length_c   1.000
_cell.angle_alpha   90.00
_cell.angle_beta   90.00
_cell.angle_gamma   90.00
#
_symmetry.space_group_name_H-M   'P 1'
#
loop_
_entity.id
_entity.type
_entity.pdbx_description
1 polymer ?
#
loop_
_entity_poly.entity_id
_entity_poly.type
_entity_poly.pdbx_seq_one_letter_code
_entity_poly.pdbx_strand_id
1 'polypeptide(L)'
;MLLTNRGVYSTANLVTCALQYAPNVTIIGGKSGGGGAMPMTHYLPNGWLVVFPSNMLFDRDKQHIENGIDPDILIDADEDIENGKDTIIERAIEELSKK
;
A
#
# COMPACT_ATOMS: atom_id res chain seq x y z
N MET A 1 14.53 3.59 -1.86
CA MET A 1 13.76 2.56 -1.16
C MET A 1 12.40 3.11 -0.77
N LEU A 2 11.32 2.34 -0.89
CA LEU A 2 9.96 2.74 -0.52
C LEU A 2 9.49 1.84 0.63
N LEU A 3 9.11 2.45 1.75
CA LEU A 3 8.63 1.71 2.91
C LEU A 3 7.12 1.62 2.88
N THR A 4 6.58 0.43 3.11
CA THR A 4 5.14 0.17 3.07
C THR A 4 4.66 -0.61 4.29
N ASN A 5 3.40 -0.41 4.62
CA ASN A 5 2.65 -1.21 5.57
C ASN A 5 1.15 -1.06 5.29
N ARG A 6 0.30 -1.66 6.12
CA ARG A 6 -1.16 -1.62 5.95
C ARG A 6 -1.77 -0.21 5.99
N GLY A 7 -1.06 0.79 6.54
CA GLY A 7 -1.47 2.19 6.53
C GLY A 7 -1.33 2.90 5.18
N VAL A 8 -0.61 2.28 4.24
CA VAL A 8 -0.47 2.79 2.85
C VAL A 8 -1.74 2.45 2.09
N TYR A 9 -2.67 3.41 2.00
CA TYR A 9 -4.01 3.18 1.47
C TYR A 9 -4.43 4.24 0.44
N SER A 10 -5.35 3.90 -0.46
CA SER A 10 -5.95 4.80 -1.45
C SER A 10 -4.89 5.43 -2.37
N THR A 11 -4.76 6.76 -2.41
CA THR A 11 -3.76 7.45 -3.25
C THR A 11 -2.33 6.98 -2.98
N ALA A 12 -1.98 6.71 -1.72
CA ALA A 12 -0.67 6.16 -1.37
C ALA A 12 -0.45 4.78 -1.98
N ASN A 13 -1.49 3.95 -2.06
CA ASN A 13 -1.44 2.66 -2.75
C ASN A 13 -1.24 2.83 -4.26
N LEU A 14 -1.84 3.84 -4.88
CA LEU A 14 -1.63 4.18 -6.30
C LEU A 14 -0.17 4.61 -6.56
N VAL A 15 0.41 5.40 -5.67
CA VAL A 15 1.83 5.78 -5.75
C VAL A 15 2.72 4.55 -5.63
N THR A 16 2.43 3.65 -4.71
CA THR A 16 3.14 2.38 -4.56
C THR A 16 3.04 1.53 -5.83
N CYS A 17 1.84 1.43 -6.39
CA CYS A 17 1.59 0.72 -7.65
C CYS A 17 2.42 1.29 -8.80
N ALA A 18 2.54 2.61 -8.91
CA ALA A 18 3.35 3.24 -9.94
C ALA A 18 4.85 2.99 -9.73
N LEU A 19 5.32 3.10 -8.49
CA LEU A 19 6.74 2.99 -8.15
C LEU A 19 7.27 1.55 -8.17
N GLN A 20 6.41 0.53 -8.04
CA GLN A 20 6.86 -0.87 -8.10
C GLN A 20 7.53 -1.24 -9.45
N TYR A 21 7.27 -0.47 -10.50
CA TYR A 21 7.86 -0.70 -11.82
C TYR A 21 9.06 0.19 -12.11
N ALA A 22 9.44 1.06 -11.18
CA ALA A 22 10.60 1.93 -11.36
C ALA A 22 11.91 1.14 -11.12
N PRO A 23 12.90 1.22 -12.01
CA PRO A 23 14.06 0.33 -11.97
C PRO A 23 14.96 0.51 -10.74
N ASN A 24 14.87 1.66 -10.08
CA ASN A 24 15.71 2.00 -8.93
C ASN A 24 14.90 2.05 -7.61
N VAL A 25 13.70 1.50 -7.60
CA VAL A 25 12.85 1.44 -6.41
C VAL A 25 12.78 0.00 -5.91
N THR A 26 13.04 -0.19 -4.64
CA THR A 26 12.80 -1.43 -3.90
C THR A 26 11.76 -1.12 -2.84
N ILE A 27 10.70 -1.90 -2.80
CA ILE A 27 9.62 -1.79 -1.81
C ILE A 27 9.93 -2.74 -0.66
N ILE A 28 9.93 -2.21 0.57
CA ILE A 28 10.23 -2.98 1.78
C ILE A 28 9.19 -2.72 2.86
N GLY A 29 8.82 -3.74 3.58
CA GLY A 29 7.88 -3.67 4.70
C GLY A 29 6.74 -4.65 4.59
N GLY A 30 5.58 -4.28 5.06
CA GLY A 30 4.35 -5.06 4.94
C GLY A 30 3.61 -4.78 3.64
N LYS A 31 2.69 -5.66 3.28
CA LYS A 31 1.75 -5.41 2.19
C LYS A 31 1.01 -4.09 2.40
N SER A 32 0.83 -3.30 1.35
CA SER A 32 0.05 -2.06 1.45
C SER A 32 -1.42 -2.34 1.78
N GLY A 33 -2.12 -1.34 2.27
CA GLY A 33 -3.53 -1.45 2.68
C GLY A 33 -4.52 -1.55 1.53
N GLY A 34 -4.07 -1.27 0.31
CA GLY A 34 -4.91 -1.36 -0.87
C GLY A 34 -5.71 -0.10 -1.15
N GLY A 35 -6.87 -0.28 -1.77
CA GLY A 35 -7.72 0.81 -2.19
C GLY A 35 -7.18 1.55 -3.42
N GLY A 36 -7.90 2.55 -3.85
CA GLY A 36 -7.55 3.40 -4.98
C GLY A 36 -8.71 3.67 -5.92
N ALA A 37 -9.76 2.87 -5.81
CA ALA A 37 -10.99 3.13 -6.56
C ALA A 37 -11.61 4.47 -6.15
N MET A 38 -12.16 5.17 -7.12
CA MET A 38 -12.85 6.45 -6.89
C MET A 38 -14.14 6.18 -6.09
N PRO A 39 -14.33 6.77 -4.90
CA PRO A 39 -15.58 6.62 -4.17
C PRO A 39 -16.70 7.42 -4.85
N MET A 40 -17.84 6.79 -5.01
CA MET A 40 -19.09 7.45 -5.40
C MET A 40 -20.06 7.48 -4.24
N THR A 41 -20.81 8.56 -4.19
CA THR A 41 -21.80 8.80 -3.14
C THR A 41 -23.20 8.80 -3.75
N HIS A 42 -24.12 8.11 -3.09
CA HIS A 42 -25.53 8.09 -3.48
C HIS A 42 -26.43 8.23 -2.24
N TYR A 43 -27.46 9.06 -2.37
CA TYR A 43 -28.47 9.21 -1.32
C TYR A 43 -29.63 8.25 -1.53
N LEU A 44 -30.00 7.54 -0.48
CA LEU A 44 -31.22 6.74 -0.48
C LEU A 44 -32.46 7.61 -0.23
N PRO A 45 -33.67 7.14 -0.60
CA PRO A 45 -34.89 7.90 -0.38
C PRO A 45 -35.16 8.32 1.08
N ASN A 46 -34.63 7.55 2.04
CA ASN A 46 -34.72 7.86 3.47
C ASN A 46 -33.66 8.86 3.97
N GLY A 47 -32.81 9.40 3.07
CA GLY A 47 -31.77 10.36 3.41
C GLY A 47 -30.43 9.72 3.84
N TRP A 48 -30.31 8.41 3.84
CA TRP A 48 -29.05 7.75 4.12
C TRP A 48 -28.07 7.92 2.96
N LEU A 49 -26.81 8.03 3.34
CA LEU A 49 -25.70 8.13 2.39
C LEU A 49 -25.07 6.76 2.20
N VAL A 50 -24.94 6.34 0.94
CA VAL A 50 -24.18 5.15 0.56
C VAL A 50 -22.93 5.59 -0.18
N VAL A 51 -21.77 5.09 0.24
CA VAL A 51 -20.48 5.32 -0.42
C VAL A 51 -19.95 3.97 -0.90
N PHE A 52 -19.59 3.90 -2.18
CA PHE A 52 -19.08 2.66 -2.78
C PHE A 52 -18.01 2.97 -3.84
N PRO A 53 -17.09 2.03 -4.10
CA PRO A 53 -16.12 2.20 -5.16
C PRO A 53 -16.81 2.15 -6.53
N SER A 54 -16.45 3.07 -7.42
CA SER A 54 -17.07 3.19 -8.75
C SER A 54 -16.33 2.49 -9.87
N ASN A 55 -15.08 2.09 -9.64
CA ASN A 55 -14.21 1.51 -10.65
C ASN A 55 -13.27 0.47 -10.03
N MET A 56 -12.73 -0.38 -10.88
CA MET A 56 -11.66 -1.32 -10.52
C MET A 56 -10.35 -0.82 -11.11
N LEU A 57 -9.28 -0.91 -10.34
CA LEU A 57 -7.94 -0.52 -10.79
C LEU A 57 -7.03 -1.73 -10.84
N PHE A 58 -6.23 -1.77 -11.89
CA PHE A 58 -5.28 -2.84 -12.16
C PHE A 58 -3.90 -2.25 -12.37
N ASP A 59 -2.88 -3.00 -12.01
CA ASP A 59 -1.52 -2.67 -12.38
C ASP A 59 -1.26 -3.03 -13.86
N ARG A 60 -0.04 -2.76 -14.34
CA ARG A 60 0.33 -3.07 -15.73
C ARG A 60 0.32 -4.56 -16.07
N ASP A 61 0.44 -5.43 -15.05
CA ASP A 61 0.38 -6.88 -15.19
C ASP A 61 -1.06 -7.41 -15.05
N LYS A 62 -2.06 -6.50 -15.06
CA LYS A 62 -3.50 -6.78 -14.92
C LYS A 62 -3.86 -7.42 -13.58
N GLN A 63 -3.07 -7.17 -12.55
CA GLN A 63 -3.39 -7.59 -11.18
C GLN A 63 -4.22 -6.51 -10.51
N HIS A 64 -5.25 -6.92 -9.80
CA HIS A 64 -6.13 -6.03 -9.06
C HIS A 64 -5.40 -5.45 -7.84
N ILE A 65 -5.35 -4.12 -7.72
CA ILE A 65 -4.59 -3.44 -6.65
C ILE A 65 -5.39 -3.14 -5.39
N GLU A 66 -6.67 -3.43 -5.37
CA GLU A 66 -7.58 -3.11 -4.27
C GLU A 66 -7.19 -3.81 -2.95
N ASN A 67 -6.60 -4.99 -3.04
CA ASN A 67 -6.14 -5.76 -1.88
C ASN A 67 -4.71 -5.45 -1.45
N GLY A 68 -4.10 -4.41 -2.02
CA GLY A 68 -2.76 -3.97 -1.70
C GLY A 68 -1.68 -4.51 -2.64
N ILE A 69 -0.48 -3.96 -2.47
CA ILE A 69 0.73 -4.29 -3.23
C ILE A 69 1.68 -5.03 -2.31
N ASP A 70 2.17 -6.16 -2.77
CA ASP A 70 3.19 -6.92 -2.03
C ASP A 70 4.56 -6.22 -2.16
N PRO A 71 5.34 -6.14 -1.07
CA PRO A 71 6.68 -5.58 -1.13
C PRO A 71 7.67 -6.57 -1.77
N ASP A 72 8.80 -6.04 -2.27
CA ASP A 72 9.92 -6.86 -2.74
C ASP A 72 10.61 -7.57 -1.56
N ILE A 73 10.67 -6.91 -0.41
CA ILE A 73 11.23 -7.45 0.83
C ILE A 73 10.15 -7.37 1.91
N LEU A 74 9.58 -8.52 2.24
CA LEU A 74 8.53 -8.61 3.27
C LEU A 74 9.15 -8.57 4.67
N ILE A 75 8.63 -7.67 5.50
CA ILE A 75 8.95 -7.56 6.92
C ILE A 75 7.63 -7.62 7.69
N ASP A 76 7.48 -8.62 8.53
CA ASP A 76 6.40 -8.69 9.50
C ASP A 76 6.86 -7.96 10.78
N ALA A 77 6.36 -6.74 10.93
CA ALA A 77 6.83 -5.82 11.96
C ALA A 77 5.74 -5.41 12.96
N ASP A 78 4.56 -5.99 12.88
CA ASP A 78 3.42 -5.54 13.68
C ASP A 78 3.73 -5.60 15.19
N GLU A 79 4.28 -6.72 15.67
CA GLU A 79 4.66 -6.87 17.09
C GLU A 79 5.83 -5.96 17.51
N ASP A 80 6.79 -5.76 16.63
CA ASP A 80 7.96 -4.93 16.92
C ASP A 80 7.59 -3.46 17.03
N ILE A 81 6.68 -2.98 16.18
CA ILE A 81 6.17 -1.60 16.21
C ILE A 81 5.42 -1.35 17.52
N GLU A 82 4.61 -2.29 17.98
CA GLU A 82 3.92 -2.20 19.27
C GLU A 82 4.90 -2.08 20.45
N ASN A 83 6.09 -2.67 20.33
CA ASN A 83 7.17 -2.58 21.31
C ASN A 83 8.10 -1.37 21.10
N GLY A 84 7.76 -0.45 20.20
CA GLY A 84 8.53 0.76 19.92
C GLY A 84 9.76 0.56 19.04
N LYS A 85 9.85 -0.58 18.36
CA LYS A 85 10.94 -0.91 17.45
C LYS A 85 10.44 -0.89 16.00
N ASP A 86 11.05 -0.10 15.14
CA ASP A 86 10.73 -0.06 13.70
C ASP A 86 11.69 -0.92 12.89
N THR A 87 11.37 -2.21 12.79
CA THR A 87 12.16 -3.19 12.03
C THR A 87 12.15 -2.94 10.54
N ILE A 88 11.13 -2.26 10.00
CA ILE A 88 11.08 -1.88 8.58
C ILE A 88 12.15 -0.85 8.28
N ILE A 89 12.24 0.20 9.10
CA ILE A 89 13.28 1.24 8.96
C ILE A 89 14.67 0.65 9.15
N GLU A 90 14.88 -0.16 10.19
CA GLU A 90 16.18 -0.80 10.46
C GLU A 90 16.63 -1.64 9.26
N ARG A 91 15.77 -2.48 8.74
CA ARG A 91 16.08 -3.31 7.58
C ARG A 91 16.31 -2.48 6.31
N ALA A 92 15.58 -1.40 6.12
CA ALA A 92 15.80 -0.49 4.98
C ALA A 92 17.20 0.16 5.03
N ILE A 93 17.66 0.55 6.23
CA ILE A 93 18.99 1.09 6.44
C ILE A 93 20.07 0.04 6.12
N GLU A 94 19.87 -1.19 6.59
CA GLU A 94 20.77 -2.31 6.28
C GLU A 94 20.91 -2.54 4.77
N GLU A 95 19.79 -2.60 4.05
CA GLU A 95 19.77 -2.82 2.60
C GLU A 95 20.43 -1.68 1.83
N LEU A 96 20.23 -0.43 2.25
CA LEU A 96 20.88 0.73 1.65
C LEU A 96 22.38 0.76 1.93
N SER A 97 22.82 0.24 3.06
CA SER A 97 24.23 0.19 3.46
C SER A 97 25.04 -0.84 2.68
N LYS A 98 24.39 -1.78 2.00
CA LYS A 98 25.02 -2.80 1.15
C LYS A 98 25.41 -2.29 -0.24
N LYS A 99 24.97 -1.09 -0.59
CA LYS A 99 25.18 -0.49 -1.92
C LYS A 99 26.42 0.37 -2.00
#